data_7bf10ae0883d2cfc0b50732bce8f9366
#
_entry.id   7bf10ae0883d2cfc0b50732bce8f9366
#
_cell.length_a   1.000
_cell.length_b   1.000
_cell.length_c   1.000
_cell.angle_alpha   90.00
_cell.angle_beta   90.00
_cell.angle_gamma   90.00
#
_symmetry.space_group_name_H-M   'P 1'
#
loop_
_entity.id
_entity.type
_entity.pdbx_description
1 polymer ?
#
loop_
_entity_poly.entity_id
_entity_poly.type
_entity_poly.pdbx_seq_one_letter_code
_entity_poly.pdbx_strand_id
1 'polypeptide(L)'
;MQETPKANRLHIAIFGRRNAGKSSLINAISGQDIALVSNVAGTTTDPVYKTMELLPLGPIVLIDTAGLDDVGEIGELRIKKTKEVMDKTDLAILLFSAESTDYSLEKEWLAELTERKIPVIGVINKIDEAGSSFQSVDLEELFDVPFVKVSAKERLNIGRLKEAIQTHSPLDFERETIVGDLVKPKDIVILVAPQDIQAPKGRLILPQVQILRDLLDNDTLALTVKDTELEDMLSSLVRKPDLVITDSQVFHKVNAILPADVPLTSFSILMARYKGDLEMLVKGAKVINSLKPGDKVLIAEACTHHALQGDIGREKLPMWLNQKAGGALDIKIVAGVDFPEDLTGYKLVLHCGACMFNRKQLITRLIRAAEQNIPITNYGTAIAELNGILDRVTEKLL
;
A
#
# COMPACT_ATOMS: atom_id res chain seq x y z
N MET A 1 -11.44 -3.28 -20.45
CA MET A 1 -11.12 -2.18 -19.49
C MET A 1 -10.06 -2.71 -18.56
N GLN A 2 -8.96 -2.00 -18.34
CA GLN A 2 -8.01 -2.37 -17.30
C GLN A 2 -8.67 -2.05 -15.95
N GLU A 3 -8.80 -3.06 -15.09
CA GLU A 3 -9.31 -2.86 -13.73
C GLU A 3 -8.34 -2.01 -12.91
N THR A 4 -8.87 -1.14 -12.03
CA THR A 4 -8.06 -0.40 -11.06
C THR A 4 -7.20 -1.39 -10.27
N PRO A 5 -5.87 -1.18 -10.17
CA PRO A 5 -4.99 -2.07 -9.43
C PRO A 5 -5.45 -2.26 -7.99
N LYS A 6 -5.33 -3.48 -7.45
CA LYS A 6 -5.73 -3.77 -6.05
C LYS A 6 -5.04 -2.84 -5.05
N ALA A 7 -3.80 -2.46 -5.30
CA ALA A 7 -3.03 -1.56 -4.44
C ALA A 7 -3.59 -0.13 -4.32
N ASN A 8 -4.47 0.28 -5.23
CA ASN A 8 -5.09 1.62 -5.27
C ASN A 8 -6.57 1.60 -4.89
N ARG A 9 -7.05 0.51 -4.30
CA ARG A 9 -8.43 0.37 -3.84
C ARG A 9 -8.49 0.54 -2.33
N LEU A 10 -9.61 1.06 -1.82
CA LEU A 10 -9.88 1.07 -0.39
C LEU A 10 -10.04 -0.37 0.12
N HIS A 11 -9.26 -0.77 1.10
CA HIS A 11 -9.29 -2.11 1.69
C HIS A 11 -10.16 -2.12 2.95
N ILE A 12 -11.28 -2.83 2.89
CA ILE A 12 -12.23 -2.98 4.00
C ILE A 12 -12.17 -4.43 4.47
N ALA A 13 -11.66 -4.67 5.67
CA ALA A 13 -11.61 -6.01 6.25
C ALA A 13 -12.74 -6.24 7.25
N ILE A 14 -13.29 -7.45 7.23
CA ILE A 14 -14.39 -7.85 8.13
C ILE A 14 -13.82 -8.84 9.15
N PHE A 15 -13.80 -8.41 10.41
CA PHE A 15 -13.36 -9.17 11.57
C PHE A 15 -14.58 -9.62 12.38
N GLY A 16 -14.50 -10.76 13.03
CA GLY A 16 -15.58 -11.28 13.87
C GLY A 16 -15.43 -12.76 14.13
N ARG A 17 -16.18 -13.25 15.14
CA ARG A 17 -16.20 -14.66 15.51
C ARG A 17 -16.59 -15.55 14.32
N ARG A 18 -16.27 -16.82 14.44
CA ARG A 18 -16.78 -17.85 13.53
C ARG A 18 -18.32 -17.83 13.54
N ASN A 19 -18.92 -18.06 12.38
CA ASN A 19 -20.38 -18.05 12.19
C ASN A 19 -21.08 -16.70 12.50
N ALA A 20 -20.38 -15.60 12.75
CA ALA A 20 -20.99 -14.29 12.86
C ALA A 20 -21.60 -13.78 11.54
N GLY A 21 -21.31 -14.44 10.42
CA GLY A 21 -21.87 -14.13 9.10
C GLY A 21 -21.00 -13.23 8.24
N LYS A 22 -19.67 -13.24 8.39
CA LYS A 22 -18.71 -12.42 7.63
C LYS A 22 -18.88 -12.61 6.11
N SER A 23 -18.81 -13.83 5.62
CA SER A 23 -18.98 -14.14 4.20
C SER A 23 -20.37 -13.79 3.67
N SER A 24 -21.42 -14.00 4.48
CA SER A 24 -22.80 -13.60 4.15
C SER A 24 -22.92 -12.07 4.04
N LEU A 25 -22.24 -11.32 4.92
CA LEU A 25 -22.21 -9.87 4.88
C LEU A 25 -21.52 -9.36 3.61
N ILE A 26 -20.39 -9.95 3.23
CA ILE A 26 -19.68 -9.64 1.97
C ILE A 26 -20.60 -9.86 0.76
N ASN A 27 -21.32 -10.98 0.72
CA ASN A 27 -22.28 -11.27 -0.34
C ASN A 27 -23.42 -10.25 -0.38
N ALA A 28 -23.94 -9.86 0.81
CA ALA A 28 -25.00 -8.85 0.89
C ALA A 28 -24.52 -7.46 0.43
N ILE A 29 -23.34 -7.02 0.83
CA ILE A 29 -22.75 -5.74 0.40
C ILE A 29 -22.52 -5.73 -1.11
N SER A 30 -21.97 -6.81 -1.66
CA SER A 30 -21.62 -6.89 -3.08
C SER A 30 -22.80 -7.15 -4.02
N GLY A 31 -23.94 -7.57 -3.49
CA GLY A 31 -25.10 -7.94 -4.30
C GLY A 31 -24.96 -9.22 -5.11
N GLN A 32 -23.92 -10.02 -4.87
CA GLN A 32 -23.60 -11.25 -5.61
C GLN A 32 -23.28 -12.40 -4.65
N ASP A 33 -23.76 -13.60 -4.94
CA ASP A 33 -23.49 -14.81 -4.16
C ASP A 33 -22.15 -15.44 -4.61
N ILE A 34 -21.03 -14.83 -4.20
CA ILE A 34 -19.68 -15.26 -4.65
C ILE A 34 -18.81 -15.77 -3.49
N ALA A 35 -19.04 -15.35 -2.25
CA ALA A 35 -18.33 -15.93 -1.13
C ALA A 35 -18.93 -17.31 -0.81
N LEU A 36 -18.11 -18.36 -0.81
CA LEU A 36 -18.52 -19.69 -0.40
C LEU A 36 -18.92 -19.65 1.09
N VAL A 37 -20.23 -19.71 1.35
CA VAL A 37 -20.74 -19.95 2.69
C VAL A 37 -20.55 -21.44 2.96
N SER A 38 -19.40 -21.82 3.55
CA SER A 38 -19.14 -23.20 3.93
C SER A 38 -19.62 -23.43 5.35
N ASN A 39 -20.55 -24.37 5.52
CA ASN A 39 -21.00 -24.86 6.83
C ASN A 39 -20.01 -25.88 7.45
N VAL A 40 -18.88 -26.15 6.78
CA VAL A 40 -17.88 -27.13 7.24
C VAL A 40 -16.76 -26.44 8.02
N ALA A 41 -16.53 -26.90 9.23
CA ALA A 41 -15.45 -26.42 10.10
C ALA A 41 -14.08 -26.60 9.44
N GLY A 42 -13.30 -25.52 9.31
CA GLY A 42 -11.88 -25.59 8.97
C GLY A 42 -11.51 -25.36 7.50
N THR A 43 -12.39 -24.81 6.66
CA THR A 43 -12.16 -24.72 5.21
C THR A 43 -11.43 -23.46 4.72
N THR A 44 -11.24 -22.40 5.53
CA THR A 44 -10.54 -21.19 5.04
C THR A 44 -9.52 -20.71 6.06
N THR A 45 -8.26 -20.99 5.83
CA THR A 45 -7.13 -20.39 6.56
C THR A 45 -6.65 -19.09 5.89
N ASP A 46 -6.93 -18.90 4.59
CA ASP A 46 -6.49 -17.74 3.83
C ASP A 46 -7.59 -16.70 3.68
N PRO A 47 -7.26 -15.40 3.81
CA PRO A 47 -8.20 -14.32 3.58
C PRO A 47 -8.74 -14.34 2.13
N VAL A 48 -10.04 -14.16 1.97
CA VAL A 48 -10.68 -14.07 0.64
C VAL A 48 -10.86 -12.60 0.27
N TYR A 49 -10.40 -12.23 -0.92
CA TYR A 49 -10.45 -10.86 -1.43
C TYR A 49 -11.54 -10.72 -2.47
N LYS A 50 -12.46 -9.79 -2.28
CA LYS A 50 -13.50 -9.46 -3.25
C LYS A 50 -13.40 -8.01 -3.66
N THR A 51 -13.25 -7.77 -4.95
CA THR A 51 -13.21 -6.42 -5.53
C THR A 51 -14.57 -6.01 -6.03
N MET A 52 -14.98 -4.76 -5.77
CA MET A 52 -16.22 -4.19 -6.26
C MET A 52 -16.12 -2.67 -6.37
N GLU A 53 -17.10 -2.06 -7.01
CA GLU A 53 -17.30 -0.61 -7.04
C GLU A 53 -18.33 -0.22 -5.98
N LEU A 54 -18.00 0.77 -5.14
CA LEU A 54 -18.90 1.34 -4.14
C LEU A 54 -18.97 2.86 -4.32
N LEU A 55 -19.96 3.34 -5.06
CA LEU A 55 -20.13 4.78 -5.28
C LEU A 55 -20.60 5.50 -4.00
N PRO A 56 -20.07 6.72 -3.69
CA PRO A 56 -19.09 7.49 -4.47
C PRO A 56 -17.62 7.18 -4.17
N LEU A 57 -17.29 6.24 -3.27
CA LEU A 57 -15.90 5.89 -2.89
C LEU A 57 -15.07 5.31 -4.03
N GLY A 58 -15.73 4.76 -5.08
CA GLY A 58 -15.04 4.11 -6.18
C GLY A 58 -14.68 2.64 -5.90
N PRO A 59 -13.55 2.15 -6.43
CA PRO A 59 -13.17 0.75 -6.35
C PRO A 59 -12.67 0.36 -4.95
N ILE A 60 -13.29 -0.66 -4.34
CA ILE A 60 -12.94 -1.20 -3.02
C ILE A 60 -12.53 -2.68 -3.09
N VAL A 61 -11.85 -3.14 -2.05
CA VAL A 61 -11.57 -4.55 -1.78
C VAL A 61 -12.19 -4.92 -0.44
N LEU A 62 -13.14 -5.83 -0.44
CA LEU A 62 -13.66 -6.48 0.77
C LEU A 62 -12.76 -7.68 1.09
N ILE A 63 -12.36 -7.82 2.36
CA ILE A 63 -11.49 -8.90 2.83
C ILE A 63 -12.24 -9.72 3.87
N ASP A 64 -12.51 -10.99 3.56
CA ASP A 64 -13.05 -11.94 4.52
C ASP A 64 -11.91 -12.52 5.35
N THR A 65 -11.94 -12.31 6.67
CA THR A 65 -10.94 -12.85 7.58
C THR A 65 -11.40 -14.18 8.19
N ALA A 66 -10.45 -15.00 8.64
CA ALA A 66 -10.77 -16.18 9.44
C ALA A 66 -11.49 -15.78 10.73
N GLY A 67 -12.21 -16.73 11.38
CA GLY A 67 -12.84 -16.50 12.68
C GLY A 67 -11.80 -16.14 13.74
N LEU A 68 -12.14 -15.21 14.62
CA LEU A 68 -11.25 -14.69 15.66
C LEU A 68 -11.13 -15.64 16.87
N ASP A 69 -12.01 -16.62 16.98
CA ASP A 69 -12.20 -17.56 18.11
C ASP A 69 -11.59 -18.95 17.87
N ASP A 70 -10.70 -19.08 16.89
CA ASP A 70 -10.03 -20.34 16.61
C ASP A 70 -8.85 -20.57 17.60
N VAL A 71 -8.78 -21.76 18.22
CA VAL A 71 -7.74 -22.17 19.18
C VAL A 71 -6.85 -23.29 18.65
N GLY A 72 -5.60 -23.40 19.17
CA GLY A 72 -4.61 -24.41 18.82
C GLY A 72 -3.59 -23.93 17.76
N GLU A 73 -2.72 -24.82 17.27
CA GLU A 73 -1.65 -24.48 16.31
C GLU A 73 -2.18 -23.82 15.02
N ILE A 74 -3.36 -24.25 14.55
CA ILE A 74 -4.05 -23.61 13.42
C ILE A 74 -4.55 -22.21 13.81
N GLY A 75 -4.93 -22.01 15.08
CA GLY A 75 -5.35 -20.73 15.62
C GLY A 75 -4.23 -19.67 15.58
N GLU A 76 -3.02 -20.01 16.02
CA GLU A 76 -1.87 -19.10 15.98
C GLU A 76 -1.54 -18.65 14.55
N LEU A 77 -1.57 -19.59 13.59
CA LEU A 77 -1.35 -19.27 12.18
C LEU A 77 -2.43 -18.31 11.63
N ARG A 78 -3.69 -18.49 12.05
CA ARG A 78 -4.81 -17.63 11.66
C ARG A 78 -4.70 -16.24 12.29
N ILE A 79 -4.32 -16.14 13.57
CA ILE A 79 -4.05 -14.87 14.24
C ILE A 79 -2.96 -14.11 13.50
N LYS A 80 -1.84 -14.75 13.14
CA LYS A 80 -0.78 -14.14 12.34
C LYS A 80 -1.32 -13.61 11.02
N LYS A 81 -2.07 -14.42 10.25
CA LYS A 81 -2.69 -14.00 8.99
C LYS A 81 -3.68 -12.85 9.16
N THR A 82 -4.44 -12.85 10.26
CA THR A 82 -5.37 -11.76 10.55
C THR A 82 -4.62 -10.45 10.84
N LYS A 83 -3.51 -10.49 11.58
CA LYS A 83 -2.63 -9.33 11.78
C LYS A 83 -2.04 -8.82 10.47
N GLU A 84 -1.63 -9.71 9.57
CA GLU A 84 -1.19 -9.35 8.21
C GLU A 84 -2.31 -8.67 7.38
N VAL A 85 -3.57 -9.05 7.61
CA VAL A 85 -4.71 -8.34 7.00
C VAL A 85 -4.88 -6.95 7.60
N MET A 86 -4.73 -6.79 8.91
CA MET A 86 -4.82 -5.47 9.55
C MET A 86 -3.80 -4.48 8.98
N ASP A 87 -2.56 -4.93 8.69
CA ASP A 87 -1.50 -4.08 8.14
C ASP A 87 -1.85 -3.43 6.80
N LYS A 88 -2.85 -3.94 6.09
CA LYS A 88 -3.34 -3.40 4.81
C LYS A 88 -4.78 -2.90 4.84
N THR A 89 -5.42 -2.90 6.01
CA THR A 89 -6.81 -2.51 6.20
C THR A 89 -6.91 -1.00 6.36
N ASP A 90 -7.67 -0.35 5.50
CA ASP A 90 -7.96 1.09 5.56
C ASP A 90 -9.18 1.36 6.46
N LEU A 91 -10.18 0.45 6.47
CA LEU A 91 -11.38 0.50 7.29
C LEU A 91 -11.72 -0.91 7.79
N ALA A 92 -11.98 -1.09 9.08
CA ALA A 92 -12.39 -2.35 9.66
C ALA A 92 -13.89 -2.38 9.92
N ILE A 93 -14.51 -3.52 9.61
CA ILE A 93 -15.85 -3.87 10.09
C ILE A 93 -15.68 -4.93 11.18
N LEU A 94 -16.06 -4.61 12.42
CA LEU A 94 -16.08 -5.56 13.51
C LEU A 94 -17.51 -6.11 13.66
N LEU A 95 -17.67 -7.41 13.36
CA LEU A 95 -18.95 -8.06 13.22
C LEU A 95 -19.34 -8.79 14.51
N PHE A 96 -20.48 -8.42 15.05
CA PHE A 96 -21.12 -8.99 16.23
C PHE A 96 -22.33 -9.82 15.80
N SER A 97 -22.57 -10.93 16.50
CA SER A 97 -23.85 -11.65 16.37
C SER A 97 -24.85 -11.06 17.35
N ALA A 98 -26.09 -10.82 16.91
CA ALA A 98 -27.17 -10.37 17.79
C ALA A 98 -27.51 -11.39 18.90
N GLU A 99 -27.07 -12.63 18.77
CA GLU A 99 -27.25 -13.72 19.76
C GLU A 99 -26.13 -13.76 20.81
N SER A 100 -25.03 -13.01 20.64
CA SER A 100 -23.87 -13.03 21.55
C SER A 100 -24.14 -12.23 22.81
N THR A 101 -23.69 -12.74 23.96
CA THR A 101 -23.69 -12.06 25.25
C THR A 101 -22.31 -11.79 25.81
N ASP A 102 -21.27 -12.42 25.23
CA ASP A 102 -19.87 -12.22 25.57
C ASP A 102 -19.14 -11.51 24.43
N TYR A 103 -18.58 -10.35 24.73
CA TYR A 103 -17.88 -9.47 23.78
C TYR A 103 -16.39 -9.27 24.15
N SER A 104 -15.82 -10.15 24.98
CA SER A 104 -14.43 -10.03 25.43
C SER A 104 -13.45 -10.04 24.27
N LEU A 105 -13.66 -10.95 23.32
CA LEU A 105 -12.81 -11.11 22.13
C LEU A 105 -12.91 -9.90 21.20
N GLU A 106 -14.10 -9.37 21.00
CA GLU A 106 -14.32 -8.19 20.16
C GLU A 106 -13.63 -6.95 20.77
N LYS A 107 -13.57 -6.84 22.11
CA LYS A 107 -12.82 -5.77 22.79
C LYS A 107 -11.31 -5.87 22.55
N GLU A 108 -10.75 -7.07 22.63
CA GLU A 108 -9.32 -7.30 22.33
C GLU A 108 -8.97 -6.88 20.90
N TRP A 109 -9.79 -7.29 19.93
CA TRP A 109 -9.58 -6.94 18.54
C TRP A 109 -9.81 -5.45 18.26
N LEU A 110 -10.78 -4.81 18.91
CA LEU A 110 -10.94 -3.36 18.81
C LEU A 110 -9.72 -2.63 19.33
N ALA A 111 -9.13 -3.07 20.44
CA ALA A 111 -7.90 -2.48 20.98
C ALA A 111 -6.73 -2.58 19.99
N GLU A 112 -6.54 -3.75 19.37
CA GLU A 112 -5.50 -3.98 18.34
C GLU A 112 -5.72 -3.10 17.09
N LEU A 113 -6.98 -2.95 16.64
CA LEU A 113 -7.32 -2.09 15.50
C LEU A 113 -7.09 -0.60 15.83
N THR A 114 -7.44 -0.19 17.05
CA THR A 114 -7.27 1.19 17.52
C THR A 114 -5.80 1.56 17.67
N GLU A 115 -4.96 0.68 18.22
CA GLU A 115 -3.52 0.85 18.29
C GLU A 115 -2.91 1.09 16.90
N ARG A 116 -3.41 0.39 15.88
CA ARG A 116 -3.00 0.54 14.48
C ARG A 116 -3.64 1.74 13.77
N LYS A 117 -4.43 2.54 14.48
CA LYS A 117 -5.17 3.70 13.94
C LYS A 117 -6.02 3.32 12.72
N ILE A 118 -6.71 2.20 12.81
CA ILE A 118 -7.65 1.74 11.78
C ILE A 118 -9.04 2.18 12.22
N PRO A 119 -9.78 2.97 11.40
CA PRO A 119 -11.18 3.28 11.68
C PRO A 119 -12.02 2.00 11.77
N VAL A 120 -12.95 1.93 12.72
CA VAL A 120 -13.78 0.74 12.95
C VAL A 120 -15.26 1.09 12.90
N ILE A 121 -16.04 0.26 12.23
CA ILE A 121 -17.51 0.25 12.28
C ILE A 121 -17.94 -1.06 12.93
N GLY A 122 -18.70 -0.99 14.02
CA GLY A 122 -19.39 -2.12 14.60
C GLY A 122 -20.62 -2.52 13.77
N VAL A 123 -20.76 -3.80 13.49
CA VAL A 123 -21.95 -4.31 12.78
C VAL A 123 -22.59 -5.44 13.56
N ILE A 124 -23.85 -5.26 13.94
CA ILE A 124 -24.64 -6.30 14.58
C ILE A 124 -25.43 -7.03 13.51
N ASN A 125 -25.04 -8.27 13.24
CA ASN A 125 -25.69 -9.10 12.23
C ASN A 125 -26.70 -10.07 12.85
N LYS A 126 -27.52 -10.71 12.00
CA LYS A 126 -28.56 -11.68 12.35
C LYS A 126 -29.73 -11.08 13.19
N ILE A 127 -30.05 -9.82 12.94
CA ILE A 127 -31.20 -9.18 13.64
C ILE A 127 -32.55 -9.85 13.32
N ASP A 128 -32.61 -10.61 12.23
CA ASP A 128 -33.76 -11.42 11.84
C ASP A 128 -33.95 -12.65 12.74
N GLU A 129 -32.88 -13.16 13.35
CA GLU A 129 -32.90 -14.33 14.25
C GLU A 129 -33.06 -13.93 15.71
N ALA A 130 -32.75 -12.67 16.05
CA ALA A 130 -32.68 -12.16 17.43
C ALA A 130 -34.03 -11.78 18.01
N GLY A 131 -35.08 -12.48 17.91
CA GLY A 131 -36.42 -12.27 18.54
C GLY A 131 -36.59 -11.05 19.47
N SER A 132 -37.70 -10.94 20.20
CA SER A 132 -37.98 -9.86 21.17
C SER A 132 -37.03 -9.81 22.40
N SER A 133 -36.12 -10.75 22.52
CA SER A 133 -35.14 -10.84 23.63
C SER A 133 -33.80 -10.14 23.34
N PHE A 134 -33.64 -9.49 22.19
CA PHE A 134 -32.47 -8.64 21.95
C PHE A 134 -32.52 -7.41 22.87
N GLN A 135 -32.05 -7.62 24.12
CA GLN A 135 -31.79 -6.52 25.04
C GLN A 135 -30.62 -5.73 24.41
N SER A 136 -30.94 -4.54 23.98
CA SER A 136 -29.95 -3.59 23.51
C SER A 136 -29.01 -3.20 24.67
N VAL A 137 -27.97 -4.03 24.92
CA VAL A 137 -26.77 -3.48 25.50
C VAL A 137 -26.35 -2.39 24.52
N ASP A 138 -26.20 -1.19 25.02
CA ASP A 138 -25.78 -0.09 24.15
C ASP A 138 -24.32 -0.34 23.78
N LEU A 139 -24.11 -1.11 22.68
CA LEU A 139 -22.79 -1.48 22.22
C LEU A 139 -22.03 -0.25 21.71
N GLU A 140 -22.73 0.80 21.30
CA GLU A 140 -22.11 2.07 20.91
C GLU A 140 -21.41 2.70 22.11
N GLU A 141 -22.08 2.74 23.27
CA GLU A 141 -21.48 3.25 24.52
C GLU A 141 -20.35 2.34 25.03
N LEU A 142 -20.50 1.02 24.88
CA LEU A 142 -19.53 0.05 25.38
C LEU A 142 -18.23 0.02 24.57
N PHE A 143 -18.28 0.26 23.25
CA PHE A 143 -17.16 0.12 22.32
C PHE A 143 -16.63 1.45 21.76
N ASP A 144 -17.36 2.55 21.97
CA ASP A 144 -17.01 3.89 21.46
C ASP A 144 -16.74 3.91 19.95
N VAL A 145 -17.56 3.18 19.19
CA VAL A 145 -17.52 3.13 17.72
C VAL A 145 -18.94 3.19 17.16
N PRO A 146 -19.14 3.68 15.93
CA PRO A 146 -20.45 3.69 15.29
C PRO A 146 -20.93 2.27 15.00
N PHE A 147 -22.21 1.99 15.22
CA PHE A 147 -22.84 0.70 14.99
C PHE A 147 -23.93 0.73 13.92
N VAL A 148 -23.99 -0.34 13.12
CA VAL A 148 -25.10 -0.59 12.19
C VAL A 148 -25.69 -1.97 12.45
N LYS A 149 -27.01 -2.03 12.62
CA LYS A 149 -27.76 -3.29 12.81
C LYS A 149 -28.23 -3.80 11.45
N VAL A 150 -27.86 -5.05 11.09
CA VAL A 150 -28.16 -5.64 9.78
C VAL A 150 -28.66 -7.08 9.88
N SER A 151 -29.38 -7.52 8.86
CA SER A 151 -29.47 -8.94 8.49
C SER A 151 -28.82 -9.14 7.14
N ALA A 152 -27.69 -9.83 7.12
CA ALA A 152 -26.99 -10.17 5.88
C ALA A 152 -27.84 -11.17 5.05
N LYS A 153 -28.57 -12.06 5.73
CA LYS A 153 -29.45 -13.07 5.10
C LYS A 153 -30.64 -12.43 4.41
N GLU A 154 -31.36 -11.58 5.12
CA GLU A 154 -32.56 -10.89 4.60
C GLU A 154 -32.24 -9.57 3.90
N ARG A 155 -30.94 -9.21 3.77
CA ARG A 155 -30.45 -7.96 3.19
C ARG A 155 -31.03 -6.70 3.83
N LEU A 156 -31.38 -6.76 5.12
CA LEU A 156 -31.92 -5.62 5.86
C LEU A 156 -30.80 -4.64 6.24
N ASN A 157 -31.05 -3.36 6.07
CA ASN A 157 -30.15 -2.26 6.43
C ASN A 157 -28.77 -2.27 5.73
N ILE A 158 -28.57 -3.03 4.66
CA ILE A 158 -27.30 -3.04 3.89
C ILE A 158 -27.00 -1.67 3.29
N GLY A 159 -28.03 -0.91 2.88
CA GLY A 159 -27.89 0.48 2.44
C GLY A 159 -27.27 1.37 3.51
N ARG A 160 -27.77 1.31 4.77
CA ARG A 160 -27.21 2.05 5.91
C ARG A 160 -25.75 1.67 6.20
N LEU A 161 -25.41 0.39 6.05
CA LEU A 161 -24.02 -0.05 6.20
C LEU A 161 -23.11 0.55 5.13
N LYS A 162 -23.58 0.62 3.88
CA LYS A 162 -22.84 1.27 2.78
C LYS A 162 -22.63 2.77 3.05
N GLU A 163 -23.64 3.46 3.56
CA GLU A 163 -23.54 4.86 3.99
C GLU A 163 -22.55 5.04 5.15
N ALA A 164 -22.58 4.15 6.15
CA ALA A 164 -21.61 4.18 7.24
C ALA A 164 -20.17 3.94 6.73
N ILE A 165 -19.97 3.01 5.82
CA ILE A 165 -18.68 2.79 5.17
C ILE A 165 -18.21 4.08 4.48
N GLN A 166 -19.06 4.77 3.74
CA GLN A 166 -18.73 6.03 3.08
C GLN A 166 -18.32 7.12 4.08
N THR A 167 -19.11 7.26 5.15
CA THR A 167 -18.90 8.30 6.16
C THR A 167 -17.62 8.11 6.97
N HIS A 168 -17.26 6.85 7.28
CA HIS A 168 -16.14 6.52 8.16
C HIS A 168 -14.88 6.06 7.40
N SER A 169 -14.93 6.00 6.06
CA SER A 169 -13.73 5.76 5.26
C SER A 169 -12.72 6.90 5.43
N PRO A 170 -11.42 6.61 5.61
CA PRO A 170 -10.42 7.65 5.71
C PRO A 170 -10.39 8.48 4.43
N LEU A 171 -10.46 9.81 4.57
CA LEU A 171 -10.44 10.74 3.44
C LEU A 171 -9.10 10.75 2.71
N ASP A 172 -8.04 10.31 3.39
CA ASP A 172 -6.66 10.33 2.92
C ASP A 172 -6.14 8.94 2.52
N PHE A 173 -7.05 7.96 2.27
CA PHE A 173 -6.63 6.63 1.82
C PHE A 173 -5.87 6.68 0.48
N GLU A 174 -6.13 7.69 -0.33
CA GLU A 174 -5.42 8.00 -1.57
C GLU A 174 -5.22 9.52 -1.69
N ARG A 175 -4.04 9.97 -2.17
CA ARG A 175 -3.85 11.37 -2.53
C ARG A 175 -4.59 11.65 -3.83
N GLU A 176 -5.09 12.86 -3.99
CA GLU A 176 -5.85 13.26 -5.18
C GLU A 176 -5.01 13.19 -6.46
N THR A 177 -3.69 13.45 -6.38
CA THR A 177 -2.80 13.44 -7.54
C THR A 177 -1.41 12.89 -7.19
N ILE A 178 -0.73 12.30 -8.16
CA ILE A 178 0.66 11.81 -8.05
C ILE A 178 1.63 12.92 -8.41
N VAL A 179 1.35 13.66 -9.49
CA VAL A 179 2.22 14.66 -10.11
C VAL A 179 1.47 15.93 -10.52
N GLY A 180 0.14 15.91 -10.53
CA GLY A 180 -0.68 17.03 -11.04
C GLY A 180 -0.48 18.34 -10.30
N ASP A 181 -0.14 18.29 -9.00
CA ASP A 181 0.19 19.48 -8.19
C ASP A 181 1.56 20.09 -8.51
N LEU A 182 2.40 19.41 -9.27
CA LEU A 182 3.75 19.84 -9.68
C LEU A 182 3.78 20.48 -11.07
N VAL A 183 2.69 20.40 -11.80
CA VAL A 183 2.57 20.82 -13.20
C VAL A 183 1.39 21.74 -13.41
N LYS A 184 1.38 22.44 -14.54
CA LYS A 184 0.29 23.31 -14.97
C LYS A 184 -0.28 22.83 -16.30
N PRO A 185 -1.51 23.18 -16.64
CA PRO A 185 -2.05 22.93 -17.98
C PRO A 185 -1.09 23.40 -19.07
N LYS A 186 -0.85 22.56 -20.08
CA LYS A 186 0.07 22.76 -21.21
C LYS A 186 1.57 22.72 -20.88
N ASP A 187 1.98 22.39 -19.66
CA ASP A 187 3.37 22.07 -19.37
C ASP A 187 3.81 20.86 -20.20
N ILE A 188 5.07 20.87 -20.65
CA ILE A 188 5.66 19.74 -21.36
C ILE A 188 6.37 18.85 -20.35
N VAL A 189 5.89 17.61 -20.20
CA VAL A 189 6.47 16.60 -19.31
C VAL A 189 7.00 15.43 -20.13
N ILE A 190 8.28 15.10 -19.96
CA ILE A 190 8.90 13.96 -20.62
C ILE A 190 8.96 12.78 -19.63
N LEU A 191 8.39 11.66 -20.04
CA LEU A 191 8.49 10.37 -19.34
C LEU A 191 9.59 9.55 -20.01
N VAL A 192 10.69 9.28 -19.29
CA VAL A 192 11.79 8.44 -19.78
C VAL A 192 11.62 7.03 -19.24
N ALA A 193 11.13 6.12 -20.10
CA ALA A 193 10.79 4.75 -19.78
C ALA A 193 11.72 3.77 -20.49
N PRO A 194 12.85 3.34 -19.88
CA PRO A 194 13.72 2.36 -20.48
C PRO A 194 12.97 1.03 -20.71
N GLN A 195 13.29 0.37 -21.81
CA GLN A 195 12.74 -0.94 -22.12
C GLN A 195 13.74 -2.01 -21.65
N ASP A 196 13.57 -2.46 -20.41
CA ASP A 196 14.40 -3.53 -19.85
C ASP A 196 13.74 -4.92 -19.98
N ILE A 197 14.53 -5.97 -19.68
CA ILE A 197 14.07 -7.37 -19.77
C ILE A 197 12.96 -7.68 -18.75
N GLN A 198 12.85 -6.90 -17.69
CA GLN A 198 11.86 -7.10 -16.62
C GLN A 198 10.52 -6.45 -16.97
N ALA A 199 10.50 -5.50 -17.91
CA ALA A 199 9.26 -4.87 -18.35
C ALA A 199 8.39 -5.88 -19.13
N PRO A 200 7.10 -6.04 -18.80
CA PRO A 200 6.24 -6.93 -19.55
C PRO A 200 6.13 -6.51 -21.01
N LYS A 201 6.42 -7.43 -21.93
CA LYS A 201 6.34 -7.14 -23.37
C LYS A 201 4.97 -6.57 -23.76
N GLY A 202 4.98 -5.43 -24.45
CA GLY A 202 3.80 -4.80 -25.00
C GLY A 202 2.99 -3.93 -24.01
N ARG A 203 3.52 -3.62 -22.82
CA ARG A 203 2.84 -2.70 -21.85
C ARG A 203 3.85 -1.96 -20.96
N LEU A 204 3.44 -0.78 -20.53
CA LEU A 204 4.16 -0.01 -19.51
C LEU A 204 3.91 -0.63 -18.12
N ILE A 205 4.83 -0.41 -17.19
CA ILE A 205 4.65 -0.81 -15.78
C ILE A 205 3.67 0.13 -15.07
N LEU A 206 3.07 -0.35 -13.99
CA LEU A 206 2.01 0.33 -13.29
C LEU A 206 2.30 1.80 -12.93
N PRO A 207 3.45 2.17 -12.32
CA PRO A 207 3.76 3.57 -12.02
C PRO A 207 3.80 4.48 -13.26
N GLN A 208 4.32 3.98 -14.39
CA GLN A 208 4.38 4.73 -15.64
C GLN A 208 2.98 5.03 -16.17
N VAL A 209 2.08 4.04 -16.16
CA VAL A 209 0.68 4.20 -16.59
C VAL A 209 -0.07 5.18 -15.71
N GLN A 210 0.09 5.08 -14.38
CA GLN A 210 -0.59 5.94 -13.42
C GLN A 210 -0.16 7.40 -13.56
N ILE A 211 1.15 7.65 -13.65
CA ILE A 211 1.68 9.01 -13.81
C ILE A 211 1.29 9.60 -15.16
N LEU A 212 1.36 8.82 -16.24
CA LEU A 212 0.89 9.26 -17.55
C LEU A 212 -0.60 9.66 -17.49
N ARG A 213 -1.44 8.86 -16.84
CA ARG A 213 -2.86 9.16 -16.69
C ARG A 213 -3.07 10.43 -15.86
N ASP A 214 -2.37 10.60 -14.75
CA ASP A 214 -2.46 11.76 -13.88
C ASP A 214 -2.05 13.06 -14.61
N LEU A 215 -1.00 12.99 -15.44
CA LEU A 215 -0.60 14.09 -16.31
C LEU A 215 -1.69 14.51 -17.31
N LEU A 216 -2.35 13.53 -17.93
CA LEU A 216 -3.44 13.80 -18.88
C LEU A 216 -4.67 14.36 -18.18
N ASP A 217 -4.98 13.92 -16.98
CA ASP A 217 -6.08 14.46 -16.16
C ASP A 217 -5.83 15.90 -15.71
N ASN A 218 -4.55 16.34 -15.73
CA ASN A 218 -4.13 17.73 -15.42
C ASN A 218 -3.79 18.56 -16.68
N ASP A 219 -4.32 18.20 -17.84
CA ASP A 219 -4.19 18.94 -19.12
C ASP A 219 -2.73 19.23 -19.55
N THR A 220 -1.78 18.35 -19.21
CA THR A 220 -0.37 18.50 -19.59
C THR A 220 -0.05 17.81 -20.93
N LEU A 221 1.06 18.22 -21.54
CA LEU A 221 1.61 17.61 -22.75
C LEU A 221 2.61 16.51 -22.35
N ALA A 222 2.15 15.26 -22.24
CA ALA A 222 2.99 14.14 -21.85
C ALA A 222 3.66 13.50 -23.08
N LEU A 223 4.99 13.48 -23.08
CA LEU A 223 5.83 12.83 -24.09
C LEU A 223 6.52 11.62 -23.45
N THR A 224 6.47 10.46 -24.11
CA THR A 224 7.12 9.24 -23.60
C THR A 224 8.20 8.77 -24.56
N VAL A 225 9.41 8.61 -24.04
CA VAL A 225 10.60 8.19 -24.83
C VAL A 225 11.40 7.13 -24.07
N LYS A 226 12.26 6.41 -24.79
CA LYS A 226 13.30 5.61 -24.14
C LYS A 226 14.49 6.50 -23.72
N ASP A 227 15.29 5.99 -22.80
CA ASP A 227 16.51 6.67 -22.36
C ASP A 227 17.51 6.94 -23.49
N THR A 228 17.48 6.12 -24.55
CA THR A 228 18.31 6.28 -25.77
C THR A 228 17.80 7.35 -26.73
N GLU A 229 16.57 7.79 -26.57
CA GLU A 229 15.88 8.75 -27.46
C GLU A 229 15.72 10.14 -26.82
N LEU A 230 16.15 10.31 -25.55
CA LEU A 230 15.95 11.54 -24.81
C LEU A 230 16.66 12.75 -25.46
N GLU A 231 17.90 12.58 -25.93
CA GLU A 231 18.68 13.65 -26.54
C GLU A 231 18.04 14.16 -27.85
N ASP A 232 17.57 13.24 -28.68
CA ASP A 232 16.86 13.55 -29.91
C ASP A 232 15.54 14.26 -29.62
N MET A 233 14.80 13.78 -28.61
CA MET A 233 13.55 14.44 -28.17
C MET A 233 13.80 15.86 -27.70
N LEU A 234 14.80 16.10 -26.83
CA LEU A 234 15.14 17.43 -26.33
C LEU A 234 15.51 18.39 -27.47
N SER A 235 16.25 17.88 -28.48
CA SER A 235 16.65 18.65 -29.67
C SER A 235 15.47 19.00 -30.57
N SER A 236 14.40 18.21 -30.54
CA SER A 236 13.19 18.40 -31.36
C SER A 236 12.17 19.37 -30.74
N LEU A 237 12.34 19.73 -29.47
CA LEU A 237 11.42 20.62 -28.78
C LEU A 237 11.73 22.10 -29.07
N VAL A 238 10.68 22.89 -29.29
CA VAL A 238 10.79 24.36 -29.45
C VAL A 238 11.14 25.07 -28.13
N ARG A 239 10.72 24.49 -27.00
CA ARG A 239 11.02 24.98 -25.65
C ARG A 239 11.46 23.83 -24.73
N LYS A 240 12.19 24.15 -23.66
CA LYS A 240 12.60 23.16 -22.66
C LYS A 240 11.37 22.50 -22.02
N PRO A 241 11.46 21.23 -21.62
CA PRO A 241 10.42 20.60 -20.82
C PRO A 241 10.35 21.22 -19.42
N ASP A 242 9.15 21.26 -18.87
CA ASP A 242 8.86 21.83 -17.54
C ASP A 242 9.16 20.80 -16.42
N LEU A 243 9.17 19.50 -16.77
CA LEU A 243 9.53 18.39 -15.88
C LEU A 243 10.00 17.18 -16.71
N VAL A 244 11.01 16.46 -16.20
CA VAL A 244 11.39 15.14 -16.70
C VAL A 244 11.24 14.10 -15.59
N ILE A 245 10.53 13.01 -15.89
CA ILE A 245 10.28 11.89 -14.97
C ILE A 245 10.90 10.65 -15.56
N THR A 246 11.85 10.03 -14.86
CA THR A 246 12.60 8.89 -15.37
C THR A 246 12.50 7.65 -14.48
N ASP A 247 12.94 6.51 -14.98
CA ASP A 247 13.23 5.35 -14.14
C ASP A 247 14.54 5.60 -13.37
N SER A 248 14.56 5.24 -12.08
CA SER A 248 15.72 5.45 -11.22
C SER A 248 16.98 4.71 -11.69
N GLN A 249 16.82 3.61 -12.44
CA GLN A 249 17.94 2.84 -12.98
C GLN A 249 18.78 3.63 -14.00
N VAL A 250 18.16 4.58 -14.69
CA VAL A 250 18.84 5.38 -15.73
C VAL A 250 19.11 6.83 -15.29
N PHE A 251 19.03 7.12 -13.99
CA PHE A 251 19.31 8.44 -13.42
C PHE A 251 20.65 9.02 -13.92
N HIS A 252 21.73 8.22 -13.85
CA HIS A 252 23.05 8.67 -14.26
C HIS A 252 23.05 9.17 -15.72
N LYS A 253 22.46 8.40 -16.63
CA LYS A 253 22.39 8.74 -18.05
C LYS A 253 21.54 9.98 -18.32
N VAL A 254 20.31 10.01 -17.73
CA VAL A 254 19.38 11.12 -17.92
C VAL A 254 19.94 12.41 -17.31
N ASN A 255 20.54 12.33 -16.12
CA ASN A 255 21.15 13.49 -15.46
C ASN A 255 22.34 14.06 -16.25
N ALA A 256 23.10 13.24 -16.97
CA ALA A 256 24.22 13.69 -17.81
C ALA A 256 23.75 14.43 -19.09
N ILE A 257 22.58 14.08 -19.62
CA ILE A 257 22.01 14.68 -20.83
C ILE A 257 21.21 15.95 -20.50
N LEU A 258 20.51 15.94 -19.35
CA LEU A 258 19.51 16.97 -19.03
C LEU A 258 20.17 18.25 -18.51
N PRO A 259 19.83 19.45 -19.05
CA PRO A 259 20.29 20.72 -18.48
C PRO A 259 19.98 20.87 -17.00
N ALA A 260 20.87 21.52 -16.25
CA ALA A 260 20.75 21.64 -14.80
C ALA A 260 19.49 22.38 -14.34
N ASP A 261 18.98 23.29 -15.17
CA ASP A 261 17.79 24.09 -14.91
C ASP A 261 16.48 23.37 -15.25
N VAL A 262 16.53 22.20 -15.86
CA VAL A 262 15.34 21.38 -16.11
C VAL A 262 15.09 20.48 -14.90
N PRO A 263 13.89 20.57 -14.28
CA PRO A 263 13.53 19.73 -13.16
C PRO A 263 13.52 18.25 -13.52
N LEU A 264 14.07 17.43 -12.63
CA LEU A 264 14.17 15.98 -12.77
C LEU A 264 13.62 15.28 -11.54
N THR A 265 12.83 14.24 -11.75
CA THR A 265 12.43 13.28 -10.70
C THR A 265 12.29 11.88 -11.29
N SER A 266 11.76 10.93 -10.51
CA SER A 266 11.53 9.57 -11.01
C SER A 266 10.14 9.03 -10.64
N PHE A 267 9.71 8.00 -11.42
CA PHE A 267 8.49 7.26 -11.12
C PHE A 267 8.48 6.74 -9.68
N SER A 268 9.59 6.19 -9.20
CA SER A 268 9.71 5.63 -7.86
C SER A 268 9.67 6.69 -6.74
N ILE A 269 10.21 7.89 -6.96
CA ILE A 269 10.16 9.00 -6.00
C ILE A 269 8.75 9.59 -5.95
N LEU A 270 8.08 9.79 -7.09
CA LEU A 270 6.69 10.22 -7.13
C LEU A 270 5.76 9.23 -6.44
N MET A 271 5.94 7.93 -6.67
CA MET A 271 5.16 6.90 -5.97
C MET A 271 5.47 6.82 -4.48
N ALA A 272 6.72 7.10 -4.06
CA ALA A 272 7.10 7.22 -2.67
C ALA A 272 6.39 8.40 -1.98
N ARG A 273 6.28 9.53 -2.66
CA ARG A 273 5.51 10.70 -2.21
C ARG A 273 4.02 10.41 -2.15
N TYR A 274 3.50 9.74 -3.15
CA TYR A 274 2.07 9.41 -3.27
C TYR A 274 1.59 8.42 -2.21
N LYS A 275 2.36 7.35 -1.98
CA LYS A 275 1.97 6.26 -1.06
C LYS A 275 2.57 6.38 0.34
N GLY A 276 3.68 7.09 0.52
CA GLY A 276 4.47 7.11 1.74
C GLY A 276 4.67 8.51 2.31
N ASP A 277 5.79 8.63 3.00
CA ASP A 277 6.35 9.87 3.55
C ASP A 277 7.71 10.12 2.89
N LEU A 278 7.74 11.01 1.89
CA LEU A 278 8.96 11.28 1.13
C LEU A 278 10.05 11.91 1.98
N GLU A 279 9.69 12.78 2.92
CA GLU A 279 10.66 13.45 3.80
C GLU A 279 11.41 12.41 4.67
N MET A 280 10.67 11.46 5.26
CA MET A 280 11.25 10.35 6.01
C MET A 280 12.18 9.50 5.15
N LEU A 281 11.76 9.16 3.92
CA LEU A 281 12.54 8.35 2.99
C LEU A 281 13.81 9.05 2.51
N VAL A 282 13.77 10.36 2.29
CA VAL A 282 14.94 11.19 1.94
C VAL A 282 15.92 11.26 3.13
N LYS A 283 15.42 11.48 4.35
CA LYS A 283 16.27 11.43 5.56
C LYS A 283 16.95 10.07 5.71
N GLY A 284 16.22 8.99 5.47
CA GLY A 284 16.75 7.62 5.48
C GLY A 284 17.81 7.40 4.41
N ALA A 285 17.63 7.92 3.18
CA ALA A 285 18.60 7.78 2.10
C ALA A 285 19.95 8.41 2.45
N LYS A 286 19.96 9.57 3.12
CA LYS A 286 21.21 10.26 3.54
C LYS A 286 22.07 9.42 4.50
N VAL A 287 21.48 8.45 5.22
CA VAL A 287 22.20 7.52 6.10
C VAL A 287 23.18 6.63 5.33
N ILE A 288 22.92 6.39 4.02
CA ILE A 288 23.79 5.61 3.13
C ILE A 288 25.24 6.14 3.17
N ASN A 289 25.44 7.46 3.32
CA ASN A 289 26.76 8.07 3.39
C ASN A 289 27.55 7.75 4.67
N SER A 290 26.86 7.25 5.70
CA SER A 290 27.45 6.92 7.00
C SER A 290 27.64 5.41 7.22
N LEU A 291 27.23 4.58 6.25
CA LEU A 291 27.38 3.13 6.32
C LEU A 291 28.87 2.73 6.34
N LYS A 292 29.18 1.71 7.14
CA LYS A 292 30.52 1.15 7.30
C LYS A 292 30.48 -0.37 7.07
N PRO A 293 31.62 -0.98 6.69
CA PRO A 293 31.70 -2.43 6.61
C PRO A 293 31.22 -3.11 7.89
N GLY A 294 30.38 -4.15 7.74
CA GLY A 294 29.75 -4.88 8.83
C GLY A 294 28.43 -4.32 9.32
N ASP A 295 28.01 -3.09 8.92
CA ASP A 295 26.68 -2.58 9.27
C ASP A 295 25.57 -3.48 8.68
N LYS A 296 24.50 -3.67 9.46
CA LYS A 296 23.37 -4.48 9.04
C LYS A 296 22.35 -3.65 8.25
N VAL A 297 22.01 -4.11 7.07
CA VAL A 297 21.03 -3.47 6.20
C VAL A 297 19.93 -4.45 5.84
N LEU A 298 18.67 -4.03 6.01
CA LEU A 298 17.50 -4.80 5.60
C LEU A 298 17.02 -4.30 4.24
N ILE A 299 16.95 -5.18 3.25
CA ILE A 299 16.27 -4.92 1.97
C ILE A 299 14.90 -5.59 2.02
N ALA A 300 13.84 -4.80 1.93
CA ALA A 300 12.45 -5.26 2.07
C ALA A 300 11.68 -5.10 0.76
N GLU A 301 11.39 -6.22 0.12
CA GLU A 301 10.59 -6.27 -1.12
C GLU A 301 9.10 -6.42 -0.79
N ALA A 302 8.23 -5.75 -1.57
CA ALA A 302 6.79 -5.85 -1.41
C ALA A 302 6.20 -7.13 -2.04
N CYS A 303 6.87 -7.70 -3.03
CA CYS A 303 6.39 -8.86 -3.78
C CYS A 303 7.41 -9.99 -3.79
N THR A 304 6.90 -11.21 -4.01
CA THR A 304 7.70 -12.43 -4.14
C THR A 304 7.92 -12.74 -5.62
N HIS A 305 8.45 -11.79 -6.39
CA HIS A 305 8.75 -12.05 -7.80
C HIS A 305 10.01 -12.91 -7.96
N HIS A 306 10.09 -13.63 -9.06
CA HIS A 306 11.32 -14.35 -9.43
C HIS A 306 12.36 -13.32 -9.86
N ALA A 307 13.43 -13.20 -9.08
CA ALA A 307 14.54 -12.32 -9.44
C ALA A 307 15.21 -12.84 -10.72
N LEU A 308 15.30 -11.99 -11.73
CA LEU A 308 16.08 -12.24 -12.92
C LEU A 308 17.51 -11.73 -12.70
N GLN A 309 18.45 -12.17 -13.52
CA GLN A 309 19.83 -11.67 -13.51
C GLN A 309 19.83 -10.14 -13.69
N GLY A 310 20.56 -9.43 -12.85
CA GLY A 310 20.60 -7.97 -12.84
C GLY A 310 19.47 -7.30 -12.05
N ASP A 311 18.81 -8.03 -11.13
CA ASP A 311 17.79 -7.50 -10.25
C ASP A 311 18.32 -6.35 -9.38
N ILE A 312 17.49 -5.29 -9.27
CA ILE A 312 17.88 -4.06 -8.55
C ILE A 312 18.08 -4.33 -7.06
N GLY A 313 17.13 -5.01 -6.43
CA GLY A 313 17.12 -5.23 -4.98
C GLY A 313 18.11 -6.29 -4.52
N ARG A 314 18.33 -7.32 -5.34
CA ARG A 314 19.10 -8.50 -4.94
C ARG A 314 20.55 -8.50 -5.43
N GLU A 315 20.85 -7.76 -6.49
CA GLU A 315 22.21 -7.70 -7.05
C GLU A 315 22.79 -6.27 -7.08
N LYS A 316 22.09 -5.32 -7.72
CA LYS A 316 22.66 -3.98 -7.97
C LYS A 316 22.78 -3.15 -6.68
N LEU A 317 21.71 -3.04 -5.88
CA LEU A 317 21.75 -2.27 -4.65
C LEU A 317 22.75 -2.82 -3.63
N PRO A 318 22.80 -4.13 -3.33
CA PRO A 318 23.86 -4.70 -2.49
C PRO A 318 25.25 -4.35 -2.96
N MET A 319 25.53 -4.45 -4.26
CA MET A 319 26.82 -4.11 -4.85
C MET A 319 27.17 -2.63 -4.65
N TRP A 320 26.25 -1.72 -4.97
CA TRP A 320 26.49 -0.28 -4.83
C TRP A 320 26.61 0.17 -3.38
N LEU A 321 25.84 -0.41 -2.46
CA LEU A 321 25.93 -0.13 -1.03
C LEU A 321 27.26 -0.61 -0.45
N ASN A 322 27.74 -1.81 -0.80
CA ASN A 322 29.04 -2.32 -0.39
C ASN A 322 30.19 -1.42 -0.91
N GLN A 323 30.09 -0.98 -2.17
CA GLN A 323 31.05 -0.06 -2.75
C GLN A 323 31.06 1.29 -2.00
N LYS A 324 29.88 1.83 -1.69
CA LYS A 324 29.73 3.11 -0.95
C LYS A 324 30.25 3.00 0.47
N ALA A 325 30.01 1.88 1.15
CA ALA A 325 30.48 1.63 2.52
C ALA A 325 31.99 1.33 2.60
N GLY A 326 32.66 1.11 1.48
CA GLY A 326 34.08 0.74 1.43
C GLY A 326 34.36 -0.70 1.86
N GLY A 327 33.37 -1.59 1.88
CA GLY A 327 33.51 -3.01 2.22
C GLY A 327 32.16 -3.72 2.35
N ALA A 328 32.20 -4.98 2.77
CA ALA A 328 31.02 -5.82 2.88
C ALA A 328 30.08 -5.36 4.01
N LEU A 329 28.79 -5.22 3.71
CA LEU A 329 27.70 -5.02 4.65
C LEU A 329 27.05 -6.37 4.97
N ASP A 330 26.39 -6.48 6.14
CA ASP A 330 25.54 -7.61 6.50
C ASP A 330 24.10 -7.34 5.95
N ILE A 331 23.84 -7.78 4.72
CA ILE A 331 22.59 -7.50 4.03
C ILE A 331 21.63 -8.67 4.15
N LYS A 332 20.47 -8.43 4.77
CA LYS A 332 19.35 -9.37 4.79
C LYS A 332 18.27 -8.92 3.81
N ILE A 333 17.78 -9.85 2.99
CA ILE A 333 16.68 -9.57 2.05
C ILE A 333 15.45 -10.33 2.51
N VAL A 334 14.30 -9.64 2.59
CA VAL A 334 12.98 -10.20 2.90
C VAL A 334 11.99 -9.80 1.83
N ALA A 335 10.94 -10.62 1.64
CA ALA A 335 9.95 -10.36 0.59
C ALA A 335 8.52 -10.57 1.11
N GLY A 336 7.56 -9.89 0.48
CA GLY A 336 6.15 -10.01 0.80
C GLY A 336 5.83 -9.60 2.24
N VAL A 337 5.28 -10.52 3.02
CA VAL A 337 4.85 -10.29 4.41
C VAL A 337 5.94 -10.49 5.45
N ASP A 338 7.13 -10.99 5.07
CA ASP A 338 8.23 -11.33 5.98
C ASP A 338 9.00 -10.11 6.52
N PHE A 339 8.34 -8.96 6.62
CA PHE A 339 8.93 -7.77 7.21
C PHE A 339 9.05 -7.94 8.72
N PRO A 340 10.27 -7.87 9.32
CA PRO A 340 10.47 -8.14 10.74
C PRO A 340 9.70 -7.19 11.65
N GLU A 341 9.23 -7.69 12.78
CA GLU A 341 8.67 -6.86 13.85
C GLU A 341 9.77 -6.09 14.58
N ASP A 342 10.89 -6.74 14.88
CA ASP A 342 12.07 -6.13 15.49
C ASP A 342 13.08 -5.68 14.41
N LEU A 343 13.32 -4.37 14.33
CA LEU A 343 14.26 -3.74 13.43
C LEU A 343 15.52 -3.22 14.14
N THR A 344 15.61 -3.32 15.47
CA THR A 344 16.65 -2.67 16.28
C THR A 344 18.09 -3.08 15.94
N GLY A 345 18.27 -4.21 15.27
CA GLY A 345 19.58 -4.66 14.80
C GLY A 345 20.06 -4.04 13.48
N TYR A 346 19.22 -3.29 12.77
CA TYR A 346 19.56 -2.75 11.46
C TYR A 346 19.97 -1.29 11.53
N LYS A 347 20.98 -0.92 10.72
CA LYS A 347 21.43 0.45 10.53
C LYS A 347 20.56 1.22 9.55
N LEU A 348 19.97 0.51 8.58
CA LEU A 348 19.15 1.06 7.52
C LEU A 348 18.17 0.00 7.01
N VAL A 349 16.95 0.41 6.70
CA VAL A 349 15.97 -0.38 5.94
C VAL A 349 15.82 0.22 4.56
N LEU A 350 16.01 -0.59 3.51
CA LEU A 350 15.69 -0.24 2.11
C LEU A 350 14.41 -0.94 1.69
N HIS A 351 13.35 -0.20 1.46
CA HIS A 351 12.10 -0.73 0.93
C HIS A 351 12.06 -0.62 -0.60
N CYS A 352 11.49 -1.59 -1.31
CA CYS A 352 11.25 -1.45 -2.76
C CYS A 352 10.20 -0.37 -3.06
N GLY A 353 9.90 -0.12 -4.34
CA GLY A 353 8.91 0.88 -4.76
C GLY A 353 7.46 0.63 -4.32
N ALA A 354 7.18 -0.47 -3.62
CA ALA A 354 5.86 -0.84 -3.07
C ALA A 354 4.71 -0.80 -4.09
N CYS A 355 4.97 -1.08 -5.37
CA CYS A 355 3.95 -1.02 -6.42
C CYS A 355 2.77 -1.96 -6.17
N MET A 356 3.01 -3.10 -5.51
CA MET A 356 1.99 -4.11 -5.17
C MET A 356 1.32 -3.87 -3.81
N PHE A 357 1.81 -2.94 -3.00
CA PHE A 357 1.23 -2.59 -1.72
C PHE A 357 0.24 -1.43 -1.87
N ASN A 358 -0.83 -1.44 -1.04
CA ASN A 358 -1.61 -0.24 -0.85
C ASN A 358 -0.84 0.76 0.06
N ARG A 359 -1.37 1.98 0.16
CA ARG A 359 -0.77 3.06 0.96
C ARG A 359 -0.63 2.64 2.43
N LYS A 360 -1.66 2.03 3.02
CA LYS A 360 -1.67 1.61 4.42
C LYS A 360 -0.53 0.63 4.75
N GLN A 361 -0.29 -0.37 3.91
CA GLN A 361 0.81 -1.33 4.10
C GLN A 361 2.19 -0.66 4.13
N LEU A 362 2.43 0.31 3.23
CA LEU A 362 3.69 1.04 3.23
C LEU A 362 3.82 1.90 4.47
N ILE A 363 2.80 2.69 4.82
CA ILE A 363 2.79 3.55 6.01
C ILE A 363 3.00 2.74 7.29
N THR A 364 2.38 1.57 7.43
CA THR A 364 2.60 0.68 8.59
C THR A 364 4.07 0.31 8.75
N ARG A 365 4.79 0.01 7.65
CA ARG A 365 6.23 -0.27 7.70
C ARG A 365 7.07 0.95 8.05
N LEU A 366 6.71 2.13 7.52
CA LEU A 366 7.37 3.40 7.84
C LEU A 366 7.20 3.74 9.33
N ILE A 367 5.99 3.62 9.88
CA ILE A 367 5.70 3.84 11.30
C ILE A 367 6.52 2.88 12.16
N ARG A 368 6.52 1.58 11.86
CA ARG A 368 7.29 0.56 12.60
C ARG A 368 8.79 0.88 12.65
N ALA A 369 9.36 1.37 11.55
CA ALA A 369 10.75 1.80 11.51
C ALA A 369 10.97 3.07 12.35
N ALA A 370 10.06 4.04 12.28
CA ALA A 370 10.13 5.29 13.04
C ALA A 370 10.02 5.06 14.56
N GLU A 371 9.10 4.22 15.02
CA GLU A 371 8.91 3.88 16.44
C GLU A 371 10.16 3.24 17.06
N GLN A 372 10.92 2.48 16.24
CA GLN A 372 12.18 1.87 16.66
C GLN A 372 13.41 2.76 16.38
N ASN A 373 13.20 3.98 15.88
CA ASN A 373 14.27 4.90 15.48
C ASN A 373 15.25 4.31 14.43
N ILE A 374 14.75 3.46 13.54
CA ILE A 374 15.54 2.87 12.46
C ILE A 374 15.28 3.63 11.16
N PRO A 375 16.33 4.22 10.55
CA PRO A 375 16.20 4.90 9.27
C PRO A 375 15.65 3.97 8.18
N ILE A 376 14.67 4.47 7.43
CA ILE A 376 14.08 3.75 6.31
C ILE A 376 14.10 4.61 5.06
N THR A 377 14.40 4.00 3.93
CA THR A 377 14.41 4.64 2.62
C THR A 377 13.81 3.69 1.57
N ASN A 378 13.64 4.17 0.32
CA ASN A 378 13.23 3.29 -0.77
C ASN A 378 14.30 3.20 -1.87
N TYR A 379 14.11 2.28 -2.81
CA TYR A 379 15.06 2.08 -3.91
C TYR A 379 15.31 3.37 -4.71
N GLY A 380 14.26 4.15 -5.01
CA GLY A 380 14.38 5.37 -5.81
C GLY A 380 15.24 6.44 -5.13
N THR A 381 14.94 6.73 -3.86
CA THR A 381 15.72 7.71 -3.07
C THR A 381 17.13 7.21 -2.77
N ALA A 382 17.30 5.90 -2.50
CA ALA A 382 18.61 5.29 -2.31
C ALA A 382 19.51 5.37 -3.57
N ILE A 383 18.95 5.06 -4.74
CA ILE A 383 19.68 5.16 -6.01
C ILE A 383 20.03 6.63 -6.31
N ALA A 384 19.12 7.57 -6.03
CA ALA A 384 19.37 8.99 -6.20
C ALA A 384 20.54 9.47 -5.31
N GLU A 385 20.58 9.03 -4.03
CA GLU A 385 21.66 9.34 -3.10
C GLU A 385 22.99 8.74 -3.54
N LEU A 386 22.99 7.49 -3.98
CA LEU A 386 24.20 6.80 -4.50
C LEU A 386 24.75 7.49 -5.76
N ASN A 387 23.89 8.13 -6.55
CA ASN A 387 24.29 8.91 -7.72
C ASN A 387 24.62 10.40 -7.40
N GLY A 388 24.46 10.84 -6.14
CA GLY A 388 24.73 12.21 -5.73
C GLY A 388 23.75 13.25 -6.27
N ILE A 389 22.53 12.83 -6.62
CA ILE A 389 21.49 13.70 -7.21
C ILE A 389 20.19 13.75 -6.39
N LEU A 390 20.20 13.22 -5.13
CA LEU A 390 18.99 13.14 -4.32
C LEU A 390 18.32 14.51 -4.16
N ASP A 391 19.07 15.54 -3.82
CA ASP A 391 18.53 16.89 -3.62
C ASP A 391 17.90 17.42 -4.93
N ARG A 392 18.56 17.25 -6.09
CA ARG A 392 18.03 17.65 -7.42
C ARG A 392 16.67 17.00 -7.72
N VAL A 393 16.55 15.70 -7.47
CA VAL A 393 15.33 14.94 -7.84
C VAL A 393 14.19 15.06 -6.86
N THR A 394 14.43 15.69 -5.70
CA THR A 394 13.42 15.92 -4.66
C THR A 394 13.11 17.40 -4.42
N GLU A 395 13.85 18.34 -5.01
CA GLU A 395 13.72 19.78 -4.79
C GLU A 395 12.29 20.32 -4.97
N LYS A 396 11.57 19.87 -5.99
CA LYS A 396 10.19 20.30 -6.24
C LYS A 396 9.14 19.52 -5.44
N LEU A 397 9.55 18.51 -4.68
CA LEU A 397 8.65 17.54 -4.05
C LEU A 397 8.54 17.71 -2.53
N LEU A 398 9.50 18.34 -1.91
CA LEU A 398 9.62 18.71 -0.50
C LEU A 398 9.36 20.21 -0.31
#